data_6312ff8573d5a4e33ccc6b96fc7ad574
#
_entry.id   6312ff8573d5a4e33ccc6b96fc7ad574
#
_cell.length_a   1.000
_cell.length_b   1.000
_cell.length_c   1.000
_cell.angle_alpha   90.00
_cell.angle_beta   90.00
_cell.angle_gamma   90.00
#
_symmetry.space_group_name_H-M   'P 1'
#
loop_
_entity.id
_entity.type
_entity.pdbx_description
1 polymer ?
#
loop_
_entity_poly.entity_id
_entity_poly.type
_entity_poly.pdbx_seq_one_letter_code
_entity_poly.pdbx_strand_id
1 'polypeptide(L)'
;VSIAAGYYNSFAVRKDGTVWSWGYNNYGQLGLGDSANRTTAQQVLGGASGSQYLTDIVEVKAATMHTLALKANGTVYAWGYNGYGQLGSSGSSYTPVQVVTGAQKSASGYLEKVVDIDVSSGNDNGYGTSIALTESKEVYGWGYSGYGPLGQTGYFTSPIKVSNINTAVGVALGGTDNTQFTYILKEDG
;
A
#
# COMPACT_ATOMS: atom_id res chain seq x y z
N VAL A 1 1.65 -13.65 12.29
CA VAL A 1 0.54 -12.81 12.76
C VAL A 1 1.00 -11.37 12.74
N SER A 2 0.32 -10.50 12.02
CA SER A 2 0.59 -9.06 11.96
C SER A 2 -0.72 -8.31 12.20
N ILE A 3 -0.63 -7.09 12.72
CA ILE A 3 -1.75 -6.16 12.85
C ILE A 3 -1.40 -4.84 12.20
N ALA A 4 -2.40 -4.15 11.64
CA ALA A 4 -2.25 -2.80 11.13
C ALA A 4 -3.48 -1.98 11.50
N ALA A 5 -3.29 -0.69 11.72
CA ALA A 5 -4.37 0.25 11.96
C ALA A 5 -4.15 1.50 11.12
N GLY A 6 -5.17 1.93 10.43
CA GLY A 6 -5.28 3.27 9.89
C GLY A 6 -6.00 4.18 10.87
N TYR A 7 -6.52 5.31 10.40
CA TYR A 7 -7.15 6.30 11.26
C TYR A 7 -8.46 5.79 11.91
N TYR A 8 -9.31 5.06 11.13
CA TYR A 8 -10.59 4.52 11.59
C TYR A 8 -10.81 3.06 11.18
N ASN A 9 -9.78 2.37 10.73
CA ASN A 9 -9.86 0.98 10.28
C ASN A 9 -8.76 0.13 10.90
N SER A 10 -9.01 -1.16 11.01
CA SER A 10 -8.09 -2.12 11.63
C SER A 10 -8.00 -3.38 10.79
N PHE A 11 -6.83 -3.98 10.81
CA PHE A 11 -6.50 -5.21 10.08
C PHE A 11 -5.77 -6.21 10.96
N ALA A 12 -6.01 -7.49 10.70
CA ALA A 12 -5.25 -8.60 11.25
C ALA A 12 -4.88 -9.59 10.14
N VAL A 13 -3.60 -9.93 10.06
CA VAL A 13 -3.09 -11.02 9.23
C VAL A 13 -2.95 -12.25 10.12
N ARG A 14 -3.66 -13.31 9.80
CA ARG A 14 -3.57 -14.58 10.52
C ARG A 14 -2.34 -15.38 10.10
N LYS A 15 -1.99 -16.38 10.90
CA LYS A 15 -0.83 -17.27 10.62
C LYS A 15 -0.98 -18.05 9.30
N ASP A 16 -2.19 -18.26 8.84
CA ASP A 16 -2.52 -18.90 7.56
C ASP A 16 -2.42 -17.94 6.35
N GLY A 17 -1.98 -16.70 6.57
CA GLY A 17 -1.85 -15.67 5.52
C GLY A 17 -3.18 -15.01 5.11
N THR A 18 -4.29 -15.30 5.79
CA THR A 18 -5.59 -14.64 5.54
C THR A 18 -5.64 -13.27 6.22
N VAL A 19 -6.34 -12.32 5.59
CA VAL A 19 -6.50 -10.94 6.07
C VAL A 19 -7.92 -10.69 6.53
N TRP A 20 -8.07 -10.07 7.68
CA TRP A 20 -9.33 -9.68 8.28
C TRP A 20 -9.34 -8.18 8.56
N SER A 21 -10.47 -7.49 8.29
CA SER A 21 -10.60 -6.05 8.41
C SER A 21 -11.91 -5.65 9.06
N TRP A 22 -11.92 -4.51 9.76
CA TRP A 22 -13.10 -3.88 10.36
C TRP A 22 -12.88 -2.37 10.55
N GLY A 23 -13.98 -1.64 10.82
CA GLY A 23 -13.98 -0.21 11.01
C GLY A 23 -14.63 0.54 9.85
N TYR A 24 -14.10 1.72 9.56
CA TYR A 24 -14.58 2.65 8.53
C TYR A 24 -14.27 2.16 7.11
N ASN A 25 -15.25 2.28 6.19
CA ASN A 25 -15.16 1.70 4.84
C ASN A 25 -15.74 2.56 3.72
N ASN A 26 -16.03 3.83 3.93
CA ASN A 26 -16.70 4.67 2.91
C ASN A 26 -15.96 4.75 1.57
N TYR A 27 -14.68 4.44 1.55
CA TYR A 27 -13.84 4.41 0.33
C TYR A 27 -13.47 3.00 -0.12
N GLY A 28 -14.03 1.95 0.52
CA GLY A 28 -13.68 0.56 0.24
C GLY A 28 -12.36 0.10 0.84
N GLN A 29 -11.80 0.87 1.79
CA GLN A 29 -10.49 0.60 2.40
C GLN A 29 -10.43 -0.70 3.20
N LEU A 30 -11.56 -1.34 3.50
CA LEU A 30 -11.60 -2.67 4.12
C LEU A 30 -11.42 -3.82 3.11
N GLY A 31 -11.59 -3.58 1.79
CA GLY A 31 -11.38 -4.61 0.76
C GLY A 31 -12.50 -5.68 0.68
N LEU A 32 -13.74 -5.30 1.05
CA LEU A 32 -14.87 -6.23 1.21
C LEU A 32 -15.87 -6.19 0.03
N GLY A 33 -15.54 -5.45 -1.04
CA GLY A 33 -16.38 -5.33 -2.24
C GLY A 33 -17.50 -4.30 -2.14
N ASP A 34 -17.57 -3.57 -1.04
CA ASP A 34 -18.56 -2.52 -0.80
C ASP A 34 -17.96 -1.35 0.00
N SER A 35 -18.80 -0.37 0.38
CA SER A 35 -18.42 0.80 1.19
C SER A 35 -19.07 0.84 2.57
N ALA A 36 -19.62 -0.29 3.06
CA ALA A 36 -20.28 -0.33 4.36
C ALA A 36 -19.27 -0.52 5.51
N ASN A 37 -19.40 0.27 6.57
CA ASN A 37 -18.59 0.13 7.78
C ASN A 37 -18.83 -1.23 8.46
N ARG A 38 -17.82 -1.76 9.12
CA ARG A 38 -17.89 -3.04 9.84
C ARG A 38 -17.55 -2.88 11.30
N THR A 39 -18.45 -3.34 12.17
CA THR A 39 -18.22 -3.41 13.62
C THR A 39 -17.60 -4.73 14.07
N THR A 40 -17.53 -5.71 13.17
CA THR A 40 -16.91 -7.02 13.39
C THR A 40 -15.94 -7.33 12.27
N ALA A 41 -14.90 -8.09 12.57
CA ALA A 41 -13.89 -8.49 11.59
C ALA A 41 -14.51 -9.33 10.45
N GLN A 42 -14.23 -8.95 9.20
CA GLN A 42 -14.63 -9.66 8.01
C GLN A 42 -13.38 -10.04 7.19
N GLN A 43 -13.44 -11.15 6.49
CA GLN A 43 -12.31 -11.60 5.67
C GLN A 43 -12.24 -10.80 4.37
N VAL A 44 -11.06 -10.26 4.07
CA VAL A 44 -10.79 -9.47 2.85
C VAL A 44 -10.92 -10.34 1.61
N LEU A 45 -11.63 -9.82 0.59
CA LEU A 45 -11.84 -10.52 -0.68
C LEU A 45 -10.55 -10.66 -1.48
N GLY A 46 -10.50 -11.65 -2.36
CA GLY A 46 -9.34 -11.93 -3.21
C GLY A 46 -9.10 -10.90 -4.31
N GLY A 47 -10.17 -10.27 -4.81
CA GLY A 47 -10.05 -9.28 -5.88
C GLY A 47 -9.25 -9.78 -7.07
N ALA A 48 -8.24 -9.02 -7.50
CA ALA A 48 -7.37 -9.37 -8.62
C ALA A 48 -6.48 -10.61 -8.38
N SER A 49 -6.45 -11.17 -7.16
CA SER A 49 -5.74 -12.43 -6.89
C SER A 49 -6.41 -13.65 -7.55
N GLY A 50 -7.66 -13.50 -7.99
CA GLY A 50 -8.45 -14.57 -8.62
C GLY A 50 -9.04 -15.58 -7.65
N SER A 51 -8.76 -15.49 -6.34
CA SER A 51 -9.34 -16.33 -5.29
C SER A 51 -10.52 -15.63 -4.60
N GLN A 52 -11.36 -16.39 -3.90
CA GLN A 52 -12.49 -15.82 -3.15
C GLN A 52 -12.03 -14.84 -2.08
N TYR A 53 -10.94 -15.17 -1.38
CA TYR A 53 -10.34 -14.35 -0.32
C TYR A 53 -8.86 -14.11 -0.58
N LEU A 54 -8.34 -13.00 -0.05
CA LEU A 54 -6.93 -12.66 -0.12
C LEU A 54 -6.13 -13.57 0.83
N THR A 55 -5.12 -14.26 0.29
CA THR A 55 -4.28 -15.22 1.02
C THR A 55 -2.79 -14.98 0.78
N ASP A 56 -1.96 -15.70 1.51
CA ASP A 56 -0.49 -15.63 1.44
C ASP A 56 0.07 -14.25 1.79
N ILE A 57 -0.66 -13.47 2.57
CA ILE A 57 -0.25 -12.15 3.01
C ILE A 57 0.68 -12.27 4.22
N VAL A 58 1.80 -11.55 4.16
CA VAL A 58 2.80 -11.47 5.24
C VAL A 58 2.72 -10.14 5.98
N GLU A 59 2.27 -9.09 5.30
CA GLU A 59 2.17 -7.76 5.86
C GLU A 59 0.99 -6.96 5.28
N VAL A 60 0.37 -6.13 6.12
CA VAL A 60 -0.63 -5.13 5.72
C VAL A 60 -0.23 -3.78 6.31
N LYS A 61 -0.37 -2.74 5.53
CA LYS A 61 -0.25 -1.33 5.95
C LYS A 61 -1.54 -0.60 5.62
N ALA A 62 -2.05 0.13 6.59
CA ALA A 62 -3.34 0.81 6.48
C ALA A 62 -3.18 2.31 6.68
N ALA A 63 -3.65 3.09 5.72
CA ALA A 63 -3.82 4.53 5.79
C ALA A 63 -5.29 4.89 6.13
N THR A 64 -5.63 6.17 6.11
CA THR A 64 -7.01 6.63 6.32
C THR A 64 -7.97 6.07 5.26
N MET A 65 -7.60 6.11 3.99
CA MET A 65 -8.50 5.81 2.88
C MET A 65 -8.02 4.69 1.94
N HIS A 66 -6.79 4.21 2.10
CA HIS A 66 -6.25 3.12 1.29
C HIS A 66 -5.43 2.14 2.12
N THR A 67 -5.22 0.96 1.57
CA THR A 67 -4.52 -0.14 2.23
C THR A 67 -3.60 -0.81 1.23
N LEU A 68 -2.42 -1.22 1.69
CA LEU A 68 -1.49 -2.09 0.97
C LEU A 68 -1.37 -3.45 1.67
N ALA A 69 -1.15 -4.50 0.90
CA ALA A 69 -0.80 -5.82 1.39
C ALA A 69 0.35 -6.41 0.58
N LEU A 70 1.34 -6.94 1.29
CA LEU A 70 2.48 -7.65 0.72
C LEU A 70 2.22 -9.16 0.80
N LYS A 71 2.30 -9.84 -0.35
CA LYS A 71 2.28 -11.31 -0.41
C LYS A 71 3.68 -11.89 -0.16
N ALA A 72 3.70 -13.13 0.31
CA ALA A 72 4.93 -13.88 0.56
C ALA A 72 5.82 -14.06 -0.69
N ASN A 73 5.25 -13.95 -1.89
CA ASN A 73 5.98 -14.01 -3.16
C ASN A 73 6.51 -12.64 -3.64
N GLY A 74 6.42 -11.60 -2.84
CA GLY A 74 6.91 -10.26 -3.16
C GLY A 74 6.01 -9.43 -4.07
N THR A 75 4.75 -9.84 -4.32
CA THR A 75 3.76 -9.02 -5.04
C THR A 75 2.96 -8.15 -4.06
N VAL A 76 2.54 -6.96 -4.52
CA VAL A 76 1.81 -5.98 -3.71
C VAL A 76 0.39 -5.80 -4.23
N TYR A 77 -0.56 -5.82 -3.31
CA TYR A 77 -1.97 -5.52 -3.56
C TYR A 77 -2.36 -4.23 -2.84
N ALA A 78 -3.31 -3.49 -3.43
CA ALA A 78 -3.81 -2.24 -2.90
C ALA A 78 -5.32 -2.15 -3.07
N TRP A 79 -6.02 -1.41 -2.18
CA TRP A 79 -7.44 -1.14 -2.30
C TRP A 79 -7.84 0.12 -1.51
N GLY A 80 -9.05 0.61 -1.78
CA GLY A 80 -9.59 1.84 -1.23
C GLY A 80 -9.57 3.00 -2.22
N TYR A 81 -9.38 4.21 -1.72
CA TYR A 81 -9.36 5.45 -2.49
C TYR A 81 -8.10 5.58 -3.36
N ASN A 82 -8.28 6.10 -4.58
CA ASN A 82 -7.18 6.27 -5.55
C ASN A 82 -7.19 7.63 -6.26
N GLY A 83 -7.78 8.65 -5.67
CA GLY A 83 -7.88 9.97 -6.30
C GLY A 83 -6.53 10.63 -6.64
N TYR A 84 -5.45 10.21 -5.99
CA TYR A 84 -4.08 10.69 -6.21
C TYR A 84 -3.12 9.61 -6.68
N GLY A 85 -3.63 8.44 -7.07
CA GLY A 85 -2.81 7.33 -7.57
C GLY A 85 -2.23 6.41 -6.49
N GLN A 86 -2.67 6.53 -5.24
CA GLN A 86 -2.09 5.79 -4.10
C GLN A 86 -2.26 4.27 -4.16
N LEU A 87 -3.10 3.75 -5.04
CA LEU A 87 -3.19 2.30 -5.27
C LEU A 87 -2.12 1.79 -6.26
N GLY A 88 -1.43 2.69 -6.99
CA GLY A 88 -0.49 2.27 -8.02
C GLY A 88 -1.15 1.43 -9.14
N SER A 89 -2.41 1.65 -9.41
CA SER A 89 -3.23 1.02 -10.42
C SER A 89 -4.32 1.99 -10.91
N SER A 90 -5.14 1.59 -11.87
CA SER A 90 -6.22 2.45 -12.38
C SER A 90 -7.46 2.44 -11.47
N GLY A 91 -7.96 3.64 -11.12
CA GLY A 91 -9.22 3.84 -10.39
C GLY A 91 -9.19 3.40 -8.93
N SER A 92 -10.18 3.88 -8.16
CA SER A 92 -10.44 3.39 -6.80
C SER A 92 -11.00 1.97 -6.83
N SER A 93 -10.72 1.16 -5.81
CA SER A 93 -11.19 -0.22 -5.77
C SER A 93 -11.65 -0.64 -4.38
N TYR A 94 -12.82 -1.28 -4.32
CA TYR A 94 -13.38 -1.86 -3.09
C TYR A 94 -12.86 -3.28 -2.82
N THR A 95 -12.06 -3.83 -3.75
CA THR A 95 -11.40 -5.13 -3.61
C THR A 95 -9.91 -4.99 -3.95
N PRO A 96 -9.04 -5.88 -3.46
CA PRO A 96 -7.62 -5.84 -3.77
C PRO A 96 -7.32 -5.84 -5.27
N VAL A 97 -6.55 -4.86 -5.74
CA VAL A 97 -5.97 -4.80 -7.08
C VAL A 97 -4.46 -4.91 -6.99
N GLN A 98 -3.83 -5.50 -7.98
CA GLN A 98 -2.37 -5.63 -7.98
C GLN A 98 -1.70 -4.33 -8.43
N VAL A 99 -0.65 -3.91 -7.73
CA VAL A 99 0.13 -2.71 -8.07
C VAL A 99 0.89 -2.94 -9.36
N VAL A 100 0.77 -2.01 -10.33
CA VAL A 100 1.45 -2.13 -11.63
C VAL A 100 2.97 -1.92 -11.50
N THR A 101 3.72 -2.38 -12.50
CA THR A 101 5.20 -2.36 -12.48
C THR A 101 5.82 -0.97 -12.43
N GLY A 102 5.16 0.04 -13.04
CA GLY A 102 5.70 1.39 -13.10
C GLY A 102 7.13 1.45 -13.63
N ALA A 103 8.02 2.15 -12.90
CA ALA A 103 9.43 2.31 -13.26
C ALA A 103 10.28 1.04 -13.13
N GLN A 104 9.80 -0.01 -12.42
CA GLN A 104 10.50 -1.30 -12.31
C GLN A 104 10.55 -2.04 -13.66
N LYS A 105 9.49 -1.87 -14.48
CA LYS A 105 9.37 -2.49 -15.82
C LYS A 105 9.51 -4.01 -15.80
N SER A 106 8.94 -4.69 -14.79
CA SER A 106 8.93 -6.15 -14.73
C SER A 106 8.17 -6.76 -15.91
N ALA A 107 8.53 -7.98 -16.30
CA ALA A 107 7.90 -8.67 -17.44
C ALA A 107 6.44 -9.04 -17.20
N SER A 108 6.01 -9.21 -15.95
CA SER A 108 4.63 -9.49 -15.57
C SER A 108 3.71 -8.27 -15.73
N GLY A 109 4.26 -7.05 -15.82
CA GLY A 109 3.50 -5.82 -15.79
C GLY A 109 3.13 -5.34 -14.37
N TYR A 110 3.56 -6.05 -13.33
CA TYR A 110 3.27 -5.73 -11.93
C TYR A 110 4.55 -5.51 -11.13
N LEU A 111 4.44 -4.79 -10.00
CA LEU A 111 5.54 -4.59 -9.05
C LEU A 111 5.85 -5.92 -8.36
N GLU A 112 7.12 -6.32 -8.37
CA GLU A 112 7.59 -7.63 -7.93
C GLU A 112 8.81 -7.52 -7.01
N LYS A 113 9.14 -8.64 -6.33
CA LYS A 113 10.33 -8.77 -5.47
C LYS A 113 10.35 -7.72 -4.35
N VAL A 114 9.17 -7.34 -3.89
CA VAL A 114 9.02 -6.42 -2.76
C VAL A 114 9.26 -7.19 -1.46
N VAL A 115 10.00 -6.56 -0.54
CA VAL A 115 10.35 -7.11 0.78
C VAL A 115 9.82 -6.28 1.93
N ASP A 116 9.43 -5.02 1.68
CA ASP A 116 8.89 -4.11 2.69
C ASP A 116 7.97 -3.09 2.03
N ILE A 117 6.92 -2.68 2.71
CA ILE A 117 5.94 -1.68 2.25
C ILE A 117 5.59 -0.71 3.36
N ASP A 118 5.23 0.51 3.01
CA ASP A 118 4.60 1.42 3.96
C ASP A 118 3.64 2.40 3.26
N VAL A 119 2.77 3.04 4.06
CA VAL A 119 1.78 4.02 3.61
C VAL A 119 1.76 5.22 4.54
N SER A 120 1.59 6.41 4.00
CA SER A 120 1.24 7.57 4.81
C SER A 120 -0.27 7.78 4.85
N SER A 121 -0.77 8.13 6.01
CA SER A 121 -2.13 8.61 6.15
C SER A 121 -2.19 10.05 5.67
N GLY A 122 -2.77 10.28 4.50
CA GLY A 122 -3.26 11.61 4.16
C GLY A 122 -4.40 12.02 5.09
N ASN A 123 -4.74 13.31 5.08
CA ASN A 123 -5.91 13.85 5.78
C ASN A 123 -7.22 13.40 5.11
N ASP A 124 -8.33 13.99 5.55
CA ASP A 124 -9.66 13.81 4.97
C ASP A 124 -9.76 14.24 3.49
N ASN A 125 -8.73 14.91 2.93
CA ASN A 125 -8.61 15.20 1.49
C ASN A 125 -8.05 14.01 0.68
N GLY A 126 -7.66 12.91 1.32
CA GLY A 126 -7.21 11.69 0.67
C GLY A 126 -5.78 11.71 0.13
N TYR A 127 -4.92 12.61 0.60
CA TYR A 127 -3.51 12.73 0.20
C TYR A 127 -2.68 11.54 0.72
N GLY A 128 -2.81 10.37 0.12
CA GLY A 128 -2.10 9.16 0.51
C GLY A 128 -0.87 8.90 -0.36
N THR A 129 0.22 8.49 0.28
CA THR A 129 1.46 8.04 -0.38
C THR A 129 1.70 6.58 -0.03
N SER A 130 2.23 5.84 -0.98
CA SER A 130 2.62 4.44 -0.85
C SER A 130 4.08 4.26 -1.24
N ILE A 131 4.79 3.38 -0.55
CA ILE A 131 6.20 3.08 -0.80
C ILE A 131 6.45 1.57 -0.71
N ALA A 132 7.43 1.09 -1.46
CA ALA A 132 7.88 -0.29 -1.45
C ALA A 132 9.40 -0.38 -1.60
N LEU A 133 10.02 -1.28 -0.84
CA LEU A 133 11.41 -1.68 -0.95
C LEU A 133 11.49 -3.04 -1.64
N THR A 134 12.40 -3.19 -2.59
CA THR A 134 12.63 -4.45 -3.31
C THR A 134 13.86 -5.21 -2.79
N GLU A 135 13.97 -6.50 -3.13
CA GLU A 135 15.16 -7.34 -2.86
C GLU A 135 16.46 -6.73 -3.44
N SER A 136 16.36 -5.95 -4.53
CA SER A 136 17.48 -5.24 -5.13
C SER A 136 17.85 -3.94 -4.39
N LYS A 137 17.24 -3.67 -3.22
CA LYS A 137 17.46 -2.49 -2.38
C LYS A 137 17.08 -1.17 -3.05
N GLU A 138 16.23 -1.25 -4.04
CA GLU A 138 15.63 -0.11 -4.72
C GLU A 138 14.30 0.23 -4.06
N VAL A 139 14.02 1.54 -3.98
CA VAL A 139 12.78 2.06 -3.39
C VAL A 139 11.90 2.60 -4.49
N TYR A 140 10.64 2.20 -4.46
CA TYR A 140 9.59 2.67 -5.35
C TYR A 140 8.48 3.33 -4.57
N GLY A 141 7.94 4.45 -5.08
CA GLY A 141 6.85 5.15 -4.43
C GLY A 141 5.80 5.61 -5.42
N TRP A 142 4.57 5.81 -4.95
CA TRP A 142 3.44 6.28 -5.76
C TRP A 142 2.39 6.97 -4.87
N GLY A 143 1.40 7.58 -5.51
CA GLY A 143 0.39 8.38 -4.82
C GLY A 143 0.73 9.86 -4.77
N TYR A 144 0.26 10.55 -3.73
CA TYR A 144 0.48 11.98 -3.55
C TYR A 144 1.91 12.28 -3.09
N SER A 145 2.56 13.22 -3.75
CA SER A 145 3.91 13.71 -3.42
C SER A 145 4.01 15.23 -3.55
N GLY A 146 2.97 15.95 -3.11
CA GLY A 146 2.91 17.42 -3.24
C GLY A 146 4.03 18.15 -2.49
N TYR A 147 4.54 17.56 -1.40
CA TYR A 147 5.65 18.10 -0.59
C TYR A 147 6.95 17.30 -0.73
N GLY A 148 7.02 16.42 -1.73
CA GLY A 148 8.23 15.72 -2.13
C GLY A 148 8.62 14.48 -1.30
N PRO A 149 7.70 13.75 -0.60
CA PRO A 149 8.08 12.54 0.13
C PRO A 149 8.72 11.47 -0.76
N LEU A 150 8.47 11.52 -2.08
CA LEU A 150 9.08 10.62 -3.07
C LEU A 150 10.30 11.22 -3.80
N GLY A 151 10.86 12.34 -3.29
CA GLY A 151 11.96 13.05 -3.92
C GLY A 151 11.58 13.85 -5.17
N GLN A 152 10.31 13.82 -5.55
CA GLN A 152 9.70 14.56 -6.66
C GLN A 152 8.31 15.02 -6.24
N THR A 153 7.84 16.15 -6.76
CA THR A 153 6.49 16.67 -6.49
C THR A 153 5.51 16.24 -7.57
N GLY A 154 4.28 15.90 -7.19
CA GLY A 154 3.22 15.52 -8.13
C GLY A 154 2.29 14.42 -7.61
N TYR A 155 1.57 13.80 -8.54
CA TYR A 155 0.75 12.61 -8.31
C TYR A 155 1.26 11.51 -9.21
N PHE A 156 1.55 10.35 -8.63
CA PHE A 156 2.11 9.23 -9.37
C PHE A 156 1.11 8.06 -9.32
N THR A 157 0.45 7.79 -10.43
CA THR A 157 -0.55 6.72 -10.56
C THR A 157 0.06 5.33 -10.73
N SER A 158 1.38 5.27 -10.86
CA SER A 158 2.17 4.04 -10.92
C SER A 158 3.49 4.23 -10.18
N PRO A 159 4.15 3.16 -9.69
CA PRO A 159 5.42 3.24 -9.00
C PRO A 159 6.50 3.99 -9.78
N ILE A 160 7.07 5.04 -9.18
CA ILE A 160 8.29 5.69 -9.66
C ILE A 160 9.46 5.25 -8.79
N LYS A 161 10.66 5.20 -9.36
CA LYS A 161 11.86 4.93 -8.58
C LYS A 161 12.27 6.18 -7.79
N VAL A 162 12.44 6.02 -6.47
CA VAL A 162 13.03 7.07 -5.63
C VAL A 162 14.52 7.15 -5.94
N SER A 163 14.96 8.30 -6.44
CA SER A 163 16.29 8.47 -7.02
C SER A 163 17.41 8.35 -5.98
N ASN A 164 18.58 7.87 -6.45
CA ASN A 164 19.84 7.80 -5.69
C ASN A 164 19.81 6.89 -4.44
N ILE A 165 18.88 5.92 -4.38
CA ILE A 165 18.77 4.97 -3.29
C ILE A 165 18.83 3.55 -3.87
N ASN A 166 19.91 2.84 -3.57
CA ASN A 166 20.19 1.48 -4.02
C ASN A 166 20.83 0.60 -2.91
N THR A 167 20.84 1.09 -1.68
CA THR A 167 21.38 0.42 -0.49
C THR A 167 20.35 0.39 0.66
N ALA A 168 19.07 0.56 0.33
CA ALA A 168 18.01 0.55 1.33
C ALA A 168 17.82 -0.84 1.94
N VAL A 169 17.59 -0.89 3.25
CA VAL A 169 17.26 -2.10 4.01
C VAL A 169 15.98 -1.96 4.82
N GLY A 170 15.37 -0.78 4.81
CA GLY A 170 14.06 -0.51 5.41
C GLY A 170 13.49 0.79 4.90
N VAL A 171 12.17 0.89 4.85
CA VAL A 171 11.43 2.09 4.46
C VAL A 171 10.33 2.39 5.47
N ALA A 172 10.07 3.68 5.69
CA ALA A 172 8.94 4.13 6.49
C ALA A 172 8.40 5.46 5.96
N LEU A 173 7.08 5.58 5.95
CA LEU A 173 6.37 6.82 5.66
C LEU A 173 5.77 7.39 6.94
N GLY A 174 5.90 8.68 7.13
CA GLY A 174 5.33 9.38 8.27
C GLY A 174 4.65 10.68 7.85
N GLY A 175 4.07 11.34 8.85
CA GLY A 175 3.37 12.60 8.68
C GLY A 175 1.92 12.46 8.24
N THR A 176 1.20 13.55 8.39
CA THR A 176 -0.17 13.73 7.96
C THR A 176 -0.24 14.99 7.10
N ASP A 177 -1.21 15.08 6.20
CA ASP A 177 -1.49 16.27 5.42
C ASP A 177 -0.30 16.78 4.60
N ASN A 178 0.12 17.98 4.91
CA ASN A 178 1.17 18.71 4.21
C ASN A 178 2.58 18.43 4.76
N THR A 179 2.72 17.46 5.67
CA THR A 179 3.97 17.15 6.37
C THR A 179 4.43 15.71 6.14
N GLN A 180 4.06 15.12 5.00
CA GLN A 180 4.49 13.77 4.65
C GLN A 180 6.00 13.72 4.40
N PHE A 181 6.65 12.69 4.92
CA PHE A 181 8.09 12.45 4.75
C PHE A 181 8.37 10.95 4.65
N THR A 182 9.49 10.64 4.01
CA THR A 182 9.99 9.28 3.87
C THR A 182 11.28 9.11 4.65
N TYR A 183 11.36 8.06 5.46
CA TYR A 183 12.61 7.57 6.02
C TYR A 183 13.08 6.34 5.24
N ILE A 184 14.37 6.30 4.98
CA ILE A 184 15.01 5.16 4.35
C ILE A 184 16.24 4.80 5.18
N LEU A 185 16.18 3.61 5.76
CA LEU A 185 17.34 3.03 6.42
C LEU A 185 18.25 2.41 5.36
N LYS A 186 19.53 2.74 5.40
CA LYS A 186 20.56 2.21 4.50
C LYS A 186 21.44 1.21 5.23
N GLU A 187 22.19 0.40 4.49
CA GLU A 187 23.10 -0.61 5.05
C GLU A 187 24.22 -0.03 5.91
N ASP A 188 24.60 1.20 5.65
CA ASP A 188 25.67 1.90 6.36
C ASP A 188 25.18 2.71 7.60
N GLY A 189 23.89 2.64 7.90
CA GLY A 189 23.22 3.28 9.05
C GLY A 189 22.65 4.66 8.75
#